data_3cdfd2e63bb9a6c48363173dfaabff55
#
_entry.id   3cdfd2e63bb9a6c48363173dfaabff55
#
_cell.length_a   1.000
_cell.length_b   1.000
_cell.length_c   1.000
_cell.angle_alpha   90.00
_cell.angle_beta   90.00
_cell.angle_gamma   90.00
#
_symmetry.space_group_name_H-M   'P 1'
#
loop_
_entity.id
_entity.type
_entity.pdbx_description
1 polymer ?
#
loop_
_entity_poly.entity_id
_entity_poly.type
_entity_poly.pdbx_seq_one_letter_code
_entity_poly.pdbx_strand_id
1 'polypeptide(L)'
;MPDDESESRIFRPAGISYLRIPAGDPQRTAAFYESVFGWSVNLDRPDPSFEDGTGHVIGHFIPDATAAGEAGVRPYIYVDRVDETLEKVGAHGGAVVDPPCPEGDLWVTTFRDPAGNVLGVWQRGPRD
;
A
#
# COMPACT_ATOMS: atom_id res chain seq x y z
N MET A 1 -14.15 -6.19 25.34
CA MET A 1 -14.65 -5.04 24.55
C MET A 1 -14.15 -5.18 23.14
N PRO A 2 -15.06 -5.28 22.20
CA PRO A 2 -14.66 -5.47 20.80
C PRO A 2 -13.78 -4.33 20.27
N ASP A 3 -14.06 -3.12 20.72
CA ASP A 3 -13.29 -1.96 20.26
C ASP A 3 -11.86 -1.96 20.74
N ASP A 4 -11.61 -2.58 21.89
CA ASP A 4 -10.28 -2.60 22.49
C ASP A 4 -9.30 -3.40 21.65
N GLU A 5 -9.76 -4.50 21.08
CA GLU A 5 -8.90 -5.34 20.27
C GLU A 5 -8.51 -4.66 18.97
N SER A 6 -9.46 -3.98 18.34
CA SER A 6 -9.20 -3.22 17.13
C SER A 6 -8.25 -2.05 17.42
N GLU A 7 -8.50 -1.33 18.51
CA GLU A 7 -7.65 -0.21 18.91
C GLU A 7 -6.24 -0.66 19.24
N SER A 8 -6.09 -1.80 19.94
CA SER A 8 -4.76 -2.26 20.33
C SER A 8 -3.91 -2.68 19.13
N ARG A 9 -4.52 -3.03 18.00
CA ARG A 9 -3.74 -3.32 16.79
C ARG A 9 -3.14 -2.08 16.17
N ILE A 10 -3.77 -0.92 16.38
CA ILE A 10 -3.30 0.35 15.83
C ILE A 10 -2.44 1.09 16.85
N PHE A 11 -2.89 1.12 18.09
CA PHE A 11 -2.24 1.91 19.15
C PHE A 11 -1.13 1.12 19.82
N ARG A 12 -0.08 0.83 19.04
CA ARG A 12 1.08 0.09 19.53
C ARG A 12 2.26 1.04 19.65
N PRO A 13 2.77 1.28 20.87
CA PRO A 13 3.88 2.23 21.05
C PRO A 13 5.06 1.88 20.15
N ALA A 14 5.62 2.91 19.54
CA ALA A 14 6.79 2.83 18.66
C ALA A 14 6.54 2.18 17.30
N GLY A 15 5.31 1.78 17.00
CA GLY A 15 4.95 1.22 15.70
C GLY A 15 4.39 2.28 14.76
N ILE A 16 4.57 2.06 13.47
CA ILE A 16 3.92 2.90 12.47
C ILE A 16 2.44 2.54 12.46
N SER A 17 1.56 3.53 12.60
CA SER A 17 0.13 3.29 12.75
C SER A 17 -0.75 4.10 11.80
N TYR A 18 -0.21 5.14 11.18
CA TYR A 18 -1.02 6.02 10.34
C TYR A 18 -0.19 6.54 9.18
N LEU A 19 -0.76 6.47 7.97
CA LEU A 19 -0.12 6.99 6.77
C LEU A 19 -1.05 7.98 6.08
N ARG A 20 -0.47 9.01 5.50
CA ARG A 20 -1.16 9.93 4.60
C ARG A 20 -0.58 9.73 3.22
N ILE A 21 -1.42 9.30 2.30
CA ILE A 21 -0.99 8.96 0.95
C ILE A 21 -1.51 10.01 -0.03
N PRO A 22 -0.65 10.79 -0.66
CA PRO A 22 -1.09 11.79 -1.66
C PRO A 22 -1.81 11.11 -2.82
N ALA A 23 -2.94 11.70 -3.23
CA ALA A 23 -3.72 11.14 -4.33
C ALA A 23 -4.57 12.23 -4.96
N GLY A 24 -4.22 12.68 -6.16
CA GLY A 24 -4.99 13.69 -6.88
C GLY A 24 -6.42 13.24 -7.16
N ASP A 25 -6.60 11.95 -7.42
CA ASP A 25 -7.91 11.32 -7.53
C ASP A 25 -7.98 10.26 -6.43
N PRO A 26 -8.37 10.65 -5.20
CA PRO A 26 -8.25 9.75 -4.05
C PRO A 26 -9.15 8.53 -4.12
N GLN A 27 -10.33 8.64 -4.73
CA GLN A 27 -11.23 7.48 -4.86
C GLN A 27 -10.60 6.43 -5.77
N ARG A 28 -9.97 6.86 -6.85
CA ARG A 28 -9.30 5.94 -7.77
C ARG A 28 -8.13 5.24 -7.10
N THR A 29 -7.31 6.00 -6.37
CA THR A 29 -6.14 5.44 -5.69
C THR A 29 -6.57 4.49 -4.57
N ALA A 30 -7.60 4.85 -3.81
CA ALA A 30 -8.13 3.97 -2.76
C ALA A 30 -8.64 2.66 -3.36
N ALA A 31 -9.38 2.73 -4.48
CA ALA A 31 -9.87 1.54 -5.15
C ALA A 31 -8.74 0.65 -5.65
N PHE A 32 -7.63 1.25 -6.07
CA PHE A 32 -6.43 0.51 -6.45
C PHE A 32 -5.92 -0.35 -5.29
N TYR A 33 -5.75 0.26 -4.10
CA TYR A 33 -5.23 -0.48 -2.95
C TYR A 33 -6.21 -1.54 -2.45
N GLU A 34 -7.51 -1.29 -2.56
CA GLU A 34 -8.51 -2.30 -2.25
C GLU A 34 -8.39 -3.50 -3.20
N SER A 35 -8.28 -3.23 -4.49
CA SER A 35 -8.25 -4.29 -5.51
C SER A 35 -6.95 -5.08 -5.52
N VAL A 36 -5.82 -4.41 -5.33
CA VAL A 36 -4.50 -5.05 -5.44
C VAL A 36 -4.11 -5.73 -4.12
N PHE A 37 -4.37 -5.08 -2.99
CA PHE A 37 -3.86 -5.54 -1.70
C PHE A 37 -4.95 -5.97 -0.72
N GLY A 38 -6.22 -5.79 -1.09
CA GLY A 38 -7.31 -6.17 -0.19
C GLY A 38 -7.47 -5.25 1.01
N TRP A 39 -7.00 -4.02 0.92
CA TRP A 39 -7.20 -3.06 2.01
C TRP A 39 -8.67 -2.71 2.12
N SER A 40 -9.12 -2.42 3.35
CA SER A 40 -10.48 -1.93 3.58
C SER A 40 -10.50 -0.43 3.38
N VAL A 41 -11.34 0.06 2.48
CA VAL A 41 -11.38 1.49 2.17
C VAL A 41 -12.80 2.02 2.32
N ASN A 42 -12.91 3.29 2.73
CA ASN A 42 -14.18 3.99 2.79
C ASN A 42 -14.14 5.10 1.74
N LEU A 43 -14.88 4.90 0.65
CA LEU A 43 -14.87 5.80 -0.50
C LEU A 43 -15.90 6.93 -0.38
N ASP A 44 -16.70 6.95 0.69
CA ASP A 44 -17.82 7.87 0.82
C ASP A 44 -17.43 9.25 1.35
N ARG A 45 -16.17 9.62 1.24
CA ARG A 45 -15.68 10.90 1.76
C ARG A 45 -14.65 11.49 0.81
N PRO A 46 -14.46 12.82 0.85
CA PRO A 46 -13.48 13.47 -0.05
C PRO A 46 -12.04 13.00 0.14
N ASP A 47 -11.70 12.57 1.37
CA ASP A 47 -10.39 12.00 1.68
C ASP A 47 -10.61 10.56 2.15
N PRO A 48 -10.76 9.59 1.23
CA PRO A 48 -11.07 8.22 1.61
C PRO A 48 -10.12 7.68 2.67
N SER A 49 -10.66 6.94 3.62
CA SER A 49 -9.87 6.33 4.66
C SER A 49 -9.57 4.88 4.31
N PHE A 50 -8.53 4.33 4.94
CA PHE A 50 -8.18 2.94 4.73
C PHE A 50 -7.67 2.29 6.00
N GLU A 51 -7.74 0.98 6.00
CA GLU A 51 -7.06 0.12 6.96
C GLU A 51 -6.32 -0.92 6.12
N ASP A 52 -5.04 -1.15 6.39
CA ASP A 52 -4.27 -2.09 5.58
C ASP A 52 -4.67 -3.54 5.87
N GLY A 53 -4.09 -4.48 5.12
CA GLY A 53 -4.48 -5.88 5.23
C GLY A 53 -4.19 -6.52 6.57
N THR A 54 -3.33 -5.91 7.39
CA THR A 54 -3.00 -6.44 8.73
C THR A 54 -3.88 -5.86 9.82
N GLY A 55 -4.52 -4.72 9.55
CA GLY A 55 -5.26 -3.98 10.57
C GLY A 55 -4.38 -3.20 11.53
N HIS A 56 -3.07 -3.13 11.27
CA HIS A 56 -2.15 -2.38 12.12
C HIS A 56 -1.93 -0.95 11.68
N VAL A 57 -2.23 -0.64 10.43
CA VAL A 57 -2.02 0.70 9.88
C VAL A 57 -3.31 1.22 9.29
N ILE A 58 -3.67 2.43 9.65
CA ILE A 58 -4.79 3.14 9.05
C ILE A 58 -4.27 4.39 8.36
N GLY A 59 -5.13 5.08 7.63
CA GLY A 59 -4.73 6.33 7.02
C GLY A 59 -5.79 6.92 6.12
N HIS A 60 -5.38 7.91 5.36
CA HIS A 60 -6.23 8.60 4.40
C HIS A 60 -5.49 8.85 3.10
N PHE A 61 -6.24 8.88 2.02
CA PHE A 61 -5.75 9.35 0.73
C PHE A 61 -6.07 10.83 0.63
N ILE A 62 -5.04 11.66 0.39
CA ILE A 62 -5.13 13.12 0.56
C ILE A 62 -5.17 13.79 -0.81
N PRO A 63 -6.32 14.42 -1.19
CA PRO A 63 -6.45 15.00 -2.54
C PRO A 63 -5.58 16.22 -2.79
N ASP A 64 -5.24 16.97 -1.75
CA ASP A 64 -4.49 18.22 -1.93
C ASP A 64 -2.97 18.05 -1.82
N ALA A 65 -2.49 16.84 -1.65
CA ALA A 65 -1.06 16.56 -1.54
C ALA A 65 -0.54 15.97 -2.85
N THR A 66 0.71 16.28 -3.16
CA THR A 66 1.37 15.79 -4.37
C THR A 66 2.27 14.60 -4.02
N ALA A 67 2.21 13.56 -4.85
CA ALA A 67 3.08 12.40 -4.68
C ALA A 67 4.54 12.80 -4.85
N ALA A 68 5.41 12.27 -3.99
CA ALA A 68 6.85 12.54 -4.06
C ALA A 68 7.56 11.64 -5.08
N GLY A 69 6.86 10.68 -5.65
CA GLY A 69 7.46 9.73 -6.58
C GLY A 69 8.45 8.83 -5.87
N GLU A 70 9.67 8.79 -6.35
CA GLU A 70 10.69 7.91 -5.77
C GLU A 70 11.44 8.54 -4.59
N ALA A 71 11.17 9.80 -4.29
CA ALA A 71 11.83 10.49 -3.18
C ALA A 71 11.16 10.15 -1.85
N GLY A 72 11.89 10.31 -0.76
CA GLY A 72 11.36 10.17 0.59
C GLY A 72 11.31 8.73 1.08
N VAL A 73 10.57 8.54 2.14
CA VAL A 73 10.40 7.23 2.76
C VAL A 73 9.57 6.34 1.86
N ARG A 74 9.97 5.07 1.73
CA ARG A 74 9.26 4.13 0.86
C ARG A 74 8.74 2.96 1.68
N PRO A 75 7.40 2.86 1.83
CA PRO A 75 6.82 1.69 2.47
C PRO A 75 6.94 0.46 1.57
N TYR A 76 7.17 -0.70 2.17
CA TYR A 76 7.16 -1.98 1.47
C TYR A 76 6.07 -2.86 2.05
N ILE A 77 5.29 -3.49 1.18
CA ILE A 77 4.19 -4.35 1.57
C ILE A 77 4.63 -5.79 1.33
N TYR A 78 4.53 -6.64 2.35
CA TYR A 78 4.82 -8.05 2.17
C TYR A 78 3.66 -8.71 1.42
N VAL A 79 3.99 -9.54 0.43
CA VAL A 79 2.99 -10.29 -0.33
C VAL A 79 3.48 -11.73 -0.48
N ASP A 80 2.56 -12.62 -0.80
CA ASP A 80 2.92 -14.02 -1.02
C ASP A 80 3.65 -14.21 -2.34
N ARG A 81 3.25 -13.48 -3.38
CA ARG A 81 3.83 -13.63 -4.72
C ARG A 81 3.93 -12.27 -5.40
N VAL A 82 5.16 -11.81 -5.59
CA VAL A 82 5.38 -10.50 -6.23
C VAL A 82 4.86 -10.47 -7.66
N ASP A 83 4.98 -11.57 -8.40
CA ASP A 83 4.55 -11.59 -9.80
C ASP A 83 3.03 -11.43 -9.93
N GLU A 84 2.26 -12.10 -9.09
CA GLU A 84 0.80 -11.95 -9.10
C GLU A 84 0.40 -10.54 -8.69
N THR A 85 1.10 -9.97 -7.71
CA THR A 85 0.84 -8.61 -7.26
C THR A 85 1.09 -7.61 -8.39
N LEU A 86 2.20 -7.76 -9.12
CA LEU A 86 2.51 -6.86 -10.21
C LEU A 86 1.50 -6.94 -11.35
N GLU A 87 0.95 -8.13 -11.61
CA GLU A 87 -0.12 -8.25 -12.59
C GLU A 87 -1.35 -7.42 -12.18
N LYS A 88 -1.71 -7.51 -10.90
CA LYS A 88 -2.84 -6.72 -10.38
C LYS A 88 -2.54 -5.23 -10.41
N VAL A 89 -1.30 -4.85 -10.11
CA VAL A 89 -0.86 -3.44 -10.19
C VAL A 89 -1.12 -2.90 -11.60
N GLY A 90 -0.66 -3.62 -12.62
CA GLY A 90 -0.87 -3.20 -13.99
C GLY A 90 -2.33 -3.18 -14.40
N ALA A 91 -3.11 -4.16 -13.94
CA ALA A 91 -4.53 -4.25 -14.28
C ALA A 91 -5.36 -3.13 -13.65
N HIS A 92 -4.88 -2.52 -12.58
CA HIS A 92 -5.66 -1.52 -11.83
C HIS A 92 -5.06 -0.12 -11.89
N GLY A 93 -4.23 0.16 -12.89
CA GLY A 93 -3.80 1.52 -13.16
C GLY A 93 -2.44 1.92 -12.60
N GLY A 94 -1.71 0.97 -12.04
CA GLY A 94 -0.34 1.21 -11.61
C GLY A 94 0.67 0.72 -12.63
N ALA A 95 1.95 0.82 -12.30
CA ALA A 95 3.03 0.39 -13.20
C ALA A 95 4.22 -0.10 -12.38
N VAL A 96 4.98 -1.03 -12.93
CA VAL A 96 6.23 -1.47 -12.32
C VAL A 96 7.28 -0.38 -12.49
N VAL A 97 8.02 -0.08 -11.43
CA VAL A 97 9.14 0.86 -11.48
C VAL A 97 10.44 0.07 -11.60
N ASP A 98 10.75 -0.74 -10.59
CA ASP A 98 11.92 -1.62 -10.64
C ASP A 98 11.43 -3.07 -10.69
N PRO A 99 11.88 -3.87 -11.66
CA PRO A 99 11.42 -5.26 -11.75
C PRO A 99 11.91 -6.08 -10.56
N PRO A 100 11.31 -7.27 -10.34
CA PRO A 100 11.75 -8.11 -9.22
C PRO A 100 13.25 -8.39 -9.25
N CYS A 101 13.87 -8.19 -8.10
CA CYS A 101 15.32 -8.32 -7.93
C CYS A 101 15.58 -9.17 -6.69
N PRO A 102 16.50 -10.13 -6.75
CA PRO A 102 16.79 -10.96 -5.58
C PRO A 102 17.63 -10.21 -4.55
N GLU A 103 17.29 -10.40 -3.28
CA GLU A 103 18.08 -9.91 -2.16
C GLU A 103 18.16 -11.04 -1.14
N GLY A 104 19.22 -11.85 -1.23
CA GLY A 104 19.31 -13.06 -0.42
C GLY A 104 18.17 -14.00 -0.75
N ASP A 105 17.37 -14.35 0.26
CA ASP A 105 16.20 -15.22 0.08
C ASP A 105 14.94 -14.47 -0.30
N LEU A 106 15.04 -13.16 -0.53
CA LEU A 106 13.91 -12.31 -0.79
C LEU A 106 13.86 -11.89 -2.26
N TRP A 107 12.65 -11.59 -2.73
CA TRP A 107 12.44 -10.93 -4.00
C TRP A 107 11.76 -9.60 -3.73
N VAL A 108 12.32 -8.53 -4.28
CA VAL A 108 11.90 -7.16 -4.00
C VAL A 108 11.62 -6.45 -5.32
N THR A 109 10.55 -5.67 -5.37
CA THR A 109 10.19 -4.90 -6.55
C THR A 109 9.50 -3.62 -6.10
N THR A 110 9.40 -2.64 -6.98
CA THR A 110 8.69 -1.41 -6.69
C THR A 110 7.68 -1.12 -7.79
N PHE A 111 6.63 -0.42 -7.41
CA PHE A 111 5.56 -0.06 -8.33
C PHE A 111 5.14 1.38 -8.10
N ARG A 112 4.47 1.94 -9.11
CA ARG A 112 3.86 3.27 -9.02
C ARG A 112 2.36 3.07 -8.95
N ASP A 113 1.71 3.72 -7.97
CA ASP A 113 0.25 3.68 -7.88
C ASP A 113 -0.38 4.70 -8.85
N PRO A 114 -1.71 4.74 -8.99
CA PRO A 114 -2.34 5.66 -9.95
C PRO A 114 -2.08 7.14 -9.67
N ALA A 115 -1.70 7.49 -8.45
CA ALA A 115 -1.41 8.88 -8.10
C ALA A 115 0.06 9.26 -8.30
N GLY A 116 0.92 8.27 -8.57
CA GLY A 116 2.35 8.50 -8.75
C GLY A 116 3.20 8.21 -7.53
N ASN A 117 2.61 7.67 -6.46
CA ASN A 117 3.41 7.24 -5.32
C ASN A 117 4.16 5.96 -5.66
N VAL A 118 5.41 5.86 -5.21
CA VAL A 118 6.21 4.66 -5.43
C VAL A 118 6.32 3.91 -4.11
N LEU A 119 5.83 2.67 -4.10
CA LEU A 119 5.93 1.76 -2.96
C LEU A 119 6.64 0.50 -3.43
N GLY A 120 7.04 -0.32 -2.47
CA GLY A 120 7.64 -1.62 -2.80
C GLY A 120 6.77 -2.77 -2.35
N VAL A 121 7.02 -3.93 -2.95
CA VAL A 121 6.47 -5.20 -2.46
C VAL A 121 7.60 -6.21 -2.41
N TRP A 122 7.48 -7.19 -1.53
CA TRP A 122 8.51 -8.21 -1.39
C TRP A 122 7.90 -9.51 -0.94
N GLN A 123 8.60 -10.59 -1.25
CA GLN A 123 8.22 -11.93 -0.81
C GLN A 123 9.46 -12.67 -0.31
N ARG A 124 9.24 -13.68 0.49
CA ARG A 124 10.30 -14.59 0.91
C ARG A 124 10.14 -15.89 0.15
N GLY A 125 11.27 -16.48 -0.22
CA GLY A 125 11.26 -17.75 -0.92
C GLY A 125 11.26 -17.60 -2.42
N PRO A 126 11.16 -18.71 -3.17
CA PRO A 126 11.29 -18.68 -4.63
C PRO A 126 10.13 -17.96 -5.30
N ARG A 127 10.42 -17.36 -6.44
CA ARG A 127 9.43 -16.60 -7.22
C ARG A 127 8.43 -17.49 -7.96
N ASP A 128 8.83 -18.67 -8.29
CA ASP A 128 8.00 -19.60 -9.08
C ASP A 128 7.23 -20.65 -8.23
#